data_c47e383b839042c2bcef8335628e57e3
#
_entry.id   c47e383b839042c2bcef8335628e57e3
#
_cell.length_a   1.000
_cell.length_b   1.000
_cell.length_c   1.000
_cell.angle_alpha   90.00
_cell.angle_beta   90.00
_cell.angle_gamma   90.00
#
_symmetry.space_group_name_H-M   'P 1'
#
loop_
_entity.id
_entity.type
_entity.pdbx_description
1 polymer ?
#
loop_
_entity_poly.entity_id
_entity_poly.type
_entity_poly.pdbx_seq_one_letter_code
_entity_poly.pdbx_strand_id
1 'polypeptide(L)'
;MTTQKIHIAVLFGGCSGEHEVSLMSARSILNALNPDTYAVTPVGITRDGRWWMGENVLEKLAQESLDGLTAVTMLPEPGNHVLYALEEGPSGRALRPVTPVDVIFPVLHGTFGEDGTLQGLFEILGIAYVGAGVLGSAVGMDKALFKDVMRAYRLPVLDSMLVNRHEIETRLDEILLKAESLSNYPFFTKPANLGSSVGICKCRSREELYQGLVEAARFDRRVMIERGIEARELEVSVLGNTDVRVSGVGEIFPAEEFYTYAAKYLDRGTRLAVPADLEEGAARRIQELARRAYLAVDAAGGNLLLIVRGKG
;
A
#
# COMPACT_ATOMS: atom_id res chain seq x y z
N MET A 1 -14.72 -30.99 21.97
CA MET A 1 -14.86 -29.54 22.16
C MET A 1 -14.82 -28.93 20.80
N THR A 2 -15.91 -28.43 20.27
CA THR A 2 -15.89 -27.64 19.02
C THR A 2 -15.18 -26.34 19.33
N THR A 3 -13.95 -26.17 18.84
CA THR A 3 -13.24 -24.90 18.90
C THR A 3 -14.09 -23.86 18.16
N GLN A 4 -14.48 -22.80 18.86
CA GLN A 4 -15.19 -21.68 18.24
C GLN A 4 -14.31 -21.08 17.15
N LYS A 5 -14.84 -20.93 15.93
CA LYS A 5 -14.10 -20.33 14.82
C LYS A 5 -13.88 -18.83 15.08
N ILE A 6 -12.75 -18.34 14.66
CA ILE A 6 -12.47 -16.90 14.67
C ILE A 6 -13.23 -16.26 13.50
N HIS A 7 -14.02 -15.23 13.78
CA HIS A 7 -14.76 -14.48 12.75
C HIS A 7 -13.89 -13.38 12.13
N ILE A 8 -13.57 -13.54 10.85
CA ILE A 8 -12.73 -12.58 10.09
C ILE A 8 -13.58 -11.83 9.08
N ALA A 9 -13.55 -10.51 9.14
CA ALA A 9 -14.03 -9.66 8.03
C ALA A 9 -12.87 -9.37 7.08
N VAL A 10 -12.96 -9.84 5.84
CA VAL A 10 -11.98 -9.57 4.78
C VAL A 10 -12.48 -8.37 3.98
N LEU A 11 -11.77 -7.23 4.08
CA LEU A 11 -12.12 -6.00 3.39
C LEU A 11 -11.32 -5.88 2.10
N PHE A 12 -11.96 -5.57 0.97
CA PHE A 12 -11.31 -5.44 -0.34
C PHE A 12 -12.01 -4.43 -1.26
N GLY A 13 -11.35 -4.04 -2.34
CA GLY A 13 -11.80 -2.99 -3.25
C GLY A 13 -11.22 -1.63 -2.87
N GLY A 14 -12.07 -0.69 -2.46
CA GLY A 14 -11.66 0.63 -1.96
C GLY A 14 -11.62 1.74 -3.00
N CYS A 15 -11.38 2.97 -2.53
CA CYS A 15 -11.44 4.20 -3.33
C CYS A 15 -10.17 4.48 -4.15
N SER A 16 -9.09 3.73 -3.92
CA SER A 16 -7.81 3.97 -4.57
C SER A 16 -7.81 3.57 -6.05
N GLY A 17 -6.82 4.02 -6.80
CA GLY A 17 -6.56 3.56 -8.17
C GLY A 17 -6.17 2.08 -8.26
N GLU A 18 -5.92 1.43 -7.11
CA GLU A 18 -5.53 0.01 -7.00
C GLU A 18 -6.72 -0.91 -6.67
N HIS A 19 -7.96 -0.45 -6.88
CA HIS A 19 -9.19 -1.21 -6.61
C HIS A 19 -9.16 -2.62 -7.20
N GLU A 20 -8.83 -2.76 -8.49
CA GLU A 20 -8.76 -4.05 -9.18
C GLU A 20 -7.69 -4.98 -8.60
N VAL A 21 -6.56 -4.41 -8.20
CA VAL A 21 -5.48 -5.17 -7.54
C VAL A 21 -5.96 -5.75 -6.22
N SER A 22 -6.74 -4.97 -5.47
CA SER A 22 -7.35 -5.41 -4.23
C SER A 22 -8.33 -6.57 -4.44
N LEU A 23 -9.15 -6.54 -5.50
CA LEU A 23 -10.04 -7.65 -5.85
C LEU A 23 -9.26 -8.94 -6.18
N MET A 24 -8.16 -8.83 -6.92
CA MET A 24 -7.30 -9.98 -7.24
C MET A 24 -6.64 -10.56 -5.98
N SER A 25 -6.09 -9.71 -5.13
CA SER A 25 -5.47 -10.11 -3.86
C SER A 25 -6.48 -10.76 -2.92
N ALA A 26 -7.69 -10.20 -2.83
CA ALA A 26 -8.76 -10.74 -2.00
C ALA A 26 -9.17 -12.15 -2.42
N ARG A 27 -9.23 -12.43 -3.72
CA ARG A 27 -9.51 -13.78 -4.22
C ARG A 27 -8.47 -14.79 -3.71
N SER A 28 -7.21 -14.43 -3.74
CA SER A 28 -6.11 -15.28 -3.25
C SER A 28 -6.21 -15.51 -1.74
N ILE A 29 -6.48 -14.46 -0.97
CA ILE A 29 -6.61 -14.54 0.49
C ILE A 29 -7.85 -15.37 0.88
N LEU A 30 -9.01 -15.11 0.28
CA LEU A 30 -10.25 -15.86 0.56
C LEU A 30 -10.08 -17.36 0.29
N ASN A 31 -9.35 -17.73 -0.77
CA ASN A 31 -9.06 -19.13 -1.09
C ASN A 31 -8.04 -19.77 -0.14
N ALA A 32 -7.18 -18.99 0.50
CA ALA A 32 -6.14 -19.49 1.40
C ALA A 32 -6.63 -19.66 2.86
N LEU A 33 -7.68 -18.96 3.25
CA LEU A 33 -8.22 -19.04 4.61
C LEU A 33 -8.87 -20.40 4.88
N ASN A 34 -8.40 -21.09 5.92
CA ASN A 34 -8.91 -22.40 6.30
C ASN A 34 -10.33 -22.30 6.90
N PRO A 35 -11.38 -22.85 6.25
CA PRO A 35 -12.75 -22.76 6.73
C PRO A 35 -12.99 -23.53 8.03
N ASP A 36 -12.14 -24.46 8.42
CA ASP A 36 -12.25 -25.18 9.69
C ASP A 36 -11.86 -24.29 10.88
N THR A 37 -10.99 -23.33 10.67
CA THR A 37 -10.46 -22.40 11.69
C THR A 37 -11.21 -21.08 11.70
N TYR A 38 -11.60 -20.58 10.53
CA TYR A 38 -12.14 -19.24 10.35
C TYR A 38 -13.56 -19.24 9.83
N ALA A 39 -14.40 -18.36 10.39
CA ALA A 39 -15.66 -17.95 9.80
C ALA A 39 -15.41 -16.64 9.05
N VAL A 40 -15.45 -16.67 7.71
CA VAL A 40 -15.04 -15.53 6.88
C VAL A 40 -16.27 -14.78 6.38
N THR A 41 -16.26 -13.47 6.58
CA THR A 41 -17.25 -12.53 6.03
C THR A 41 -16.54 -11.62 5.01
N PRO A 42 -16.71 -11.86 3.70
CA PRO A 42 -16.19 -10.96 2.68
C PRO A 42 -16.97 -9.64 2.66
N VAL A 43 -16.27 -8.51 2.68
CA VAL A 43 -16.83 -7.16 2.62
C VAL A 43 -16.17 -6.39 1.50
N GLY A 44 -16.91 -6.10 0.47
CA GLY A 44 -16.44 -5.32 -0.67
C GLY A 44 -16.66 -3.82 -0.44
N ILE A 45 -15.65 -3.02 -0.74
CA ILE A 45 -15.71 -1.56 -0.68
C ILE A 45 -15.71 -1.02 -2.10
N THR A 46 -16.74 -0.29 -2.47
CA THR A 46 -16.86 0.35 -3.79
C THR A 46 -15.90 1.52 -3.95
N ARG A 47 -15.72 2.02 -5.19
CA ARG A 47 -14.86 3.17 -5.49
C ARG A 47 -15.32 4.48 -4.82
N ASP A 48 -16.59 4.58 -4.43
CA ASP A 48 -17.15 5.68 -3.64
C ASP A 48 -17.07 5.46 -2.12
N GLY A 49 -16.43 4.36 -1.67
CA GLY A 49 -16.12 4.08 -0.26
C GLY A 49 -17.23 3.40 0.52
N ARG A 50 -18.30 2.94 -0.12
CA ARG A 50 -19.39 2.23 0.56
C ARG A 50 -19.05 0.75 0.72
N TRP A 51 -19.44 0.20 1.86
CA TRP A 51 -19.20 -1.20 2.21
C TRP A 51 -20.41 -2.06 1.88
N TRP A 52 -20.15 -3.21 1.29
CA TRP A 52 -21.16 -4.16 0.84
C TRP A 52 -20.80 -5.58 1.23
N MET A 53 -21.80 -6.37 1.60
CA MET A 53 -21.66 -7.81 1.84
C MET A 53 -22.79 -8.59 1.18
N GLY A 54 -22.58 -9.87 0.97
CA GLY A 54 -23.57 -10.78 0.40
C GLY A 54 -22.94 -11.88 -0.42
N GLU A 55 -23.79 -12.68 -1.03
CA GLU A 55 -23.34 -13.78 -1.86
C GLU A 55 -22.58 -13.27 -3.09
N ASN A 56 -21.39 -13.86 -3.34
CA ASN A 56 -20.51 -13.52 -4.46
C ASN A 56 -20.14 -12.02 -4.54
N VAL A 57 -19.96 -11.36 -3.38
CA VAL A 57 -19.68 -9.92 -3.32
C VAL A 57 -18.41 -9.54 -4.11
N LEU A 58 -17.38 -10.40 -4.11
CA LEU A 58 -16.15 -10.15 -4.85
C LEU A 58 -16.38 -10.16 -6.37
N GLU A 59 -17.11 -11.14 -6.88
CA GLU A 59 -17.44 -11.28 -8.30
C GLU A 59 -18.35 -10.15 -8.77
N LYS A 60 -19.31 -9.77 -7.93
CA LYS A 60 -20.23 -8.66 -8.21
C LYS A 60 -19.50 -7.32 -8.28
N LEU A 61 -18.61 -7.03 -7.33
CA LEU A 61 -17.78 -5.82 -7.40
C LEU A 61 -16.90 -5.79 -8.65
N ALA A 62 -16.31 -6.93 -9.03
CA ALA A 62 -15.53 -7.03 -10.26
C ALA A 62 -16.36 -6.78 -11.54
N GLN A 63 -17.68 -6.95 -11.47
CA GLN A 63 -18.64 -6.66 -12.53
C GLN A 63 -19.33 -5.29 -12.37
N GLU A 64 -18.90 -4.50 -11.39
CA GLU A 64 -19.52 -3.23 -11.00
C GLU A 64 -21.02 -3.35 -10.67
N SER A 65 -21.46 -4.52 -10.20
CA SER A 65 -22.85 -4.80 -9.82
C SER A 65 -23.00 -4.83 -8.29
N LEU A 66 -24.11 -4.27 -7.80
CA LEU A 66 -24.51 -4.30 -6.40
C LEU A 66 -25.79 -5.13 -6.17
N ASP A 67 -26.28 -5.81 -7.19
CA ASP A 67 -27.55 -6.52 -7.16
C ASP A 67 -27.54 -7.62 -6.08
N GLY A 68 -28.52 -7.56 -5.16
CA GLY A 68 -28.66 -8.51 -4.06
C GLY A 68 -27.57 -8.44 -3.00
N LEU A 69 -26.73 -7.38 -3.01
CA LEU A 69 -25.83 -7.07 -1.93
C LEU A 69 -26.51 -6.19 -0.88
N THR A 70 -26.05 -6.31 0.34
CA THR A 70 -26.50 -5.50 1.48
C THR A 70 -25.44 -4.47 1.82
N ALA A 71 -25.81 -3.21 1.89
CA ALA A 71 -24.92 -2.16 2.38
C ALA A 71 -24.67 -2.36 3.87
N VAL A 72 -23.40 -2.27 4.30
CA VAL A 72 -23.02 -2.50 5.69
C VAL A 72 -22.08 -1.40 6.21
N THR A 73 -21.99 -1.33 7.53
CA THR A 73 -21.08 -0.44 8.22
C THR A 73 -20.66 -1.02 9.57
N MET A 74 -19.62 -0.44 10.19
CA MET A 74 -19.32 -0.61 11.61
C MET A 74 -19.53 0.73 12.31
N LEU A 75 -20.07 0.68 13.53
CA LEU A 75 -20.21 1.89 14.36
C LEU A 75 -18.85 2.22 15.01
N PRO A 76 -18.39 3.46 15.00
CA PRO A 76 -17.11 3.85 15.59
C PRO A 76 -17.23 3.96 17.13
N GLU A 77 -17.61 2.87 17.77
CA GLU A 77 -17.79 2.73 19.21
C GLU A 77 -16.81 1.71 19.76
N PRO A 78 -15.96 2.04 20.74
CA PRO A 78 -15.01 1.10 21.32
C PRO A 78 -15.70 -0.17 21.85
N GLY A 79 -15.21 -1.33 21.38
CA GLY A 79 -15.74 -2.64 21.74
C GLY A 79 -17.00 -3.06 20.98
N ASN A 80 -17.51 -2.24 20.08
CA ASN A 80 -18.61 -2.63 19.19
C ASN A 80 -18.06 -3.25 17.90
N HIS A 81 -17.78 -4.54 17.97
CA HIS A 81 -17.18 -5.29 16.87
C HIS A 81 -18.26 -6.01 16.03
N VAL A 82 -19.26 -5.28 15.59
CA VAL A 82 -20.40 -5.83 14.81
C VAL A 82 -20.50 -5.13 13.45
N LEU A 83 -20.70 -5.91 12.41
CA LEU A 83 -21.16 -5.39 11.11
C LEU A 83 -22.67 -5.21 11.16
N TYR A 84 -23.14 -4.03 10.76
CA TYR A 84 -24.54 -3.64 10.70
C TYR A 84 -24.98 -3.48 9.26
N ALA A 85 -26.12 -4.05 8.90
CA ALA A 85 -26.81 -3.74 7.66
C ALA A 85 -27.46 -2.36 7.76
N LEU A 86 -27.32 -1.60 6.66
CA LEU A 86 -28.00 -0.32 6.45
C LEU A 86 -29.33 -0.60 5.74
N GLU A 87 -30.45 -0.47 6.44
CA GLU A 87 -31.79 -0.72 5.91
C GLU A 87 -32.54 0.60 5.72
N GLU A 88 -33.17 0.79 4.55
CA GLU A 88 -34.05 1.92 4.33
C GLU A 88 -35.42 1.61 4.94
N GLY A 89 -35.87 2.43 5.86
CA GLY A 89 -37.16 2.28 6.57
C GLY A 89 -38.03 3.51 6.42
N PRO A 90 -39.31 3.43 6.85
CA PRO A 90 -40.26 4.57 6.76
C PRO A 90 -39.79 5.83 7.47
N SER A 91 -38.96 5.68 8.49
CA SER A 91 -38.44 6.79 9.32
C SER A 91 -37.00 7.19 8.97
N GLY A 92 -36.45 6.68 7.83
CA GLY A 92 -35.05 6.88 7.42
C GLY A 92 -34.24 5.60 7.54
N ARG A 93 -32.92 5.71 7.57
CA ARG A 93 -32.01 4.57 7.68
C ARG A 93 -32.00 3.98 9.07
N ALA A 94 -32.12 2.67 9.14
CA ALA A 94 -31.99 1.86 10.36
C ALA A 94 -30.73 0.97 10.27
N LEU A 95 -30.20 0.61 11.43
CA LEU A 95 -29.08 -0.33 11.56
C LEU A 95 -29.61 -1.65 12.14
N ARG A 96 -29.35 -2.74 11.44
CA ARG A 96 -29.62 -4.08 11.92
C ARG A 96 -28.31 -4.84 12.11
N PRO A 97 -28.00 -5.37 13.32
CA PRO A 97 -26.82 -6.19 13.53
C PRO A 97 -26.84 -7.43 12.63
N VAL A 98 -25.72 -7.72 11.98
CA VAL A 98 -25.59 -8.86 11.06
C VAL A 98 -24.70 -9.94 11.64
N THR A 99 -23.44 -9.60 11.92
CA THR A 99 -22.46 -10.58 12.41
C THR A 99 -21.39 -9.89 13.27
N PRO A 100 -20.96 -10.56 14.36
CA PRO A 100 -19.78 -10.12 15.09
C PRO A 100 -18.52 -10.36 14.24
N VAL A 101 -17.45 -9.61 14.53
CA VAL A 101 -16.14 -9.71 13.89
C VAL A 101 -15.07 -9.73 14.99
N ASP A 102 -14.21 -10.74 14.98
CA ASP A 102 -13.08 -10.83 15.92
C ASP A 102 -11.84 -10.13 15.35
N VAL A 103 -11.63 -10.24 14.03
CA VAL A 103 -10.44 -9.71 13.34
C VAL A 103 -10.86 -9.13 12.00
N ILE A 104 -10.29 -7.97 11.66
CA ILE A 104 -10.37 -7.41 10.31
C ILE A 104 -9.12 -7.77 9.52
N PHE A 105 -9.31 -8.25 8.30
CA PHE A 105 -8.23 -8.48 7.35
C PHE A 105 -8.38 -7.52 6.16
N PRO A 106 -7.74 -6.33 6.21
CA PRO A 106 -7.76 -5.41 5.08
C PRO A 106 -6.87 -5.96 3.96
N VAL A 107 -7.44 -6.18 2.80
CA VAL A 107 -6.76 -6.56 1.56
C VAL A 107 -6.94 -5.40 0.58
N LEU A 108 -6.60 -4.22 1.06
CA LEU A 108 -6.72 -2.95 0.35
C LEU A 108 -5.33 -2.47 -0.06
N HIS A 109 -5.24 -1.79 -1.19
CA HIS A 109 -4.00 -1.22 -1.69
C HIS A 109 -4.13 0.29 -1.88
N GLY A 110 -3.03 1.01 -1.63
CA GLY A 110 -2.95 2.45 -1.84
C GLY A 110 -3.68 3.28 -0.77
N THR A 111 -4.13 4.45 -1.19
CA THR A 111 -4.78 5.44 -0.31
C THR A 111 -6.07 4.90 0.30
N PHE A 112 -6.36 5.32 1.54
CA PHE A 112 -7.44 4.83 2.40
C PHE A 112 -7.32 3.36 2.85
N GLY A 113 -6.40 2.58 2.29
CA GLY A 113 -6.15 1.20 2.68
C GLY A 113 -4.85 1.01 3.45
N GLU A 114 -3.77 1.67 3.00
CA GLU A 114 -2.41 1.48 3.51
C GLU A 114 -1.82 2.75 4.15
N ASP A 115 -2.55 3.85 4.23
CA ASP A 115 -2.08 5.18 4.66
C ASP A 115 -2.37 5.53 6.12
N GLY A 116 -2.90 4.59 6.91
CA GLY A 116 -3.28 4.78 8.30
C GLY A 116 -4.73 5.23 8.52
N THR A 117 -5.44 5.61 7.45
CA THR A 117 -6.83 6.12 7.55
C THR A 117 -7.78 5.03 8.06
N LEU A 118 -7.78 3.87 7.43
CA LEU A 118 -8.62 2.75 7.84
C LEU A 118 -8.16 2.14 9.15
N GLN A 119 -6.84 2.07 9.37
CA GLN A 119 -6.26 1.62 10.62
C GLN A 119 -6.72 2.49 11.79
N GLY A 120 -6.86 3.81 11.59
CA GLY A 120 -7.41 4.72 12.57
C GLY A 120 -8.85 4.39 12.97
N LEU A 121 -9.68 3.94 12.04
CA LEU A 121 -11.02 3.44 12.34
C LEU A 121 -10.94 2.17 13.20
N PHE A 122 -10.06 1.24 12.89
CA PHE A 122 -9.91 -0.01 13.65
C PHE A 122 -9.40 0.24 15.07
N GLU A 123 -8.50 1.19 15.26
CA GLU A 123 -8.04 1.64 16.59
C GLU A 123 -9.19 2.25 17.39
N ILE A 124 -10.05 3.09 16.80
CA ILE A 124 -11.22 3.65 17.45
C ILE A 124 -12.20 2.54 17.88
N LEU A 125 -12.40 1.54 17.05
CA LEU A 125 -13.23 0.38 17.37
C LEU A 125 -12.60 -0.51 18.45
N GLY A 126 -11.29 -0.46 18.64
CA GLY A 126 -10.55 -1.39 19.49
C GLY A 126 -10.55 -2.81 18.95
N ILE A 127 -10.69 -3.00 17.63
CA ILE A 127 -10.75 -4.31 16.99
C ILE A 127 -9.38 -4.75 16.49
N ALA A 128 -9.07 -6.03 16.65
CA ALA A 128 -7.85 -6.60 16.07
C ALA A 128 -7.89 -6.57 14.53
N TYR A 129 -6.75 -6.30 13.90
CA TYR A 129 -6.64 -6.32 12.44
C TYR A 129 -5.26 -6.80 11.98
N VAL A 130 -5.20 -7.25 10.74
CA VAL A 130 -3.95 -7.68 10.08
C VAL A 130 -3.29 -6.49 9.40
N GLY A 131 -2.00 -6.29 9.65
CA GLY A 131 -1.19 -5.25 9.02
C GLY A 131 -0.58 -4.27 10.03
N ALA A 132 0.10 -3.26 9.51
CA ALA A 132 0.71 -2.20 10.31
C ALA A 132 -0.35 -1.29 10.94
N GLY A 133 -0.03 -0.72 12.10
CA GLY A 133 -0.84 0.27 12.78
C GLY A 133 -0.85 1.63 12.05
N VAL A 134 -1.52 2.61 12.64
CA VAL A 134 -1.68 3.95 12.06
C VAL A 134 -0.34 4.58 11.69
N LEU A 135 0.62 4.56 12.63
CA LEU A 135 1.94 5.18 12.43
C LEU A 135 2.72 4.50 11.32
N GLY A 136 2.85 3.17 11.39
CA GLY A 136 3.60 2.39 10.40
C GLY A 136 3.02 2.53 8.99
N SER A 137 1.70 2.51 8.87
CA SER A 137 0.99 2.72 7.60
C SER A 137 1.21 4.13 7.05
N ALA A 138 0.99 5.17 7.86
CA ALA A 138 1.11 6.55 7.42
C ALA A 138 2.54 6.92 6.99
N VAL A 139 3.54 6.51 7.78
CA VAL A 139 4.96 6.76 7.47
C VAL A 139 5.41 5.89 6.30
N GLY A 140 5.00 4.61 6.25
CA GLY A 140 5.36 3.67 5.18
C GLY A 140 4.86 4.12 3.82
N MET A 141 3.67 4.72 3.76
CA MET A 141 3.05 5.21 2.53
C MET A 141 3.66 6.52 2.03
N ASP A 142 4.12 7.40 2.92
CA ASP A 142 4.72 8.69 2.57
C ASP A 142 6.20 8.55 2.27
N LYS A 143 6.58 8.58 0.99
CA LYS A 143 7.96 8.37 0.52
C LYS A 143 8.97 9.34 1.13
N ALA A 144 8.55 10.58 1.40
CA ALA A 144 9.44 11.60 1.94
C ALA A 144 9.70 11.36 3.43
N LEU A 145 8.63 11.15 4.22
CA LEU A 145 8.75 10.84 5.64
C LEU A 145 9.46 9.50 5.86
N PHE A 146 9.14 8.49 5.05
CA PHE A 146 9.84 7.21 5.09
C PHE A 146 11.35 7.40 4.94
N LYS A 147 11.80 8.16 3.93
CA LYS A 147 13.24 8.44 3.73
C LYS A 147 13.87 9.21 4.90
N ASP A 148 13.15 10.16 5.48
CA ASP A 148 13.65 10.92 6.63
C ASP A 148 13.82 10.02 7.85
N VAL A 149 12.89 9.10 8.10
CA VAL A 149 13.03 8.06 9.13
C VAL A 149 14.23 7.16 8.82
N MET A 150 14.37 6.69 7.57
CA MET A 150 15.51 5.85 7.17
C MET A 150 16.85 6.55 7.43
N ARG A 151 16.98 7.85 7.09
CA ARG A 151 18.18 8.66 7.37
C ARG A 151 18.46 8.75 8.88
N ALA A 152 17.41 8.99 9.69
CA ALA A 152 17.55 9.06 11.15
C ALA A 152 18.06 7.74 11.74
N TYR A 153 17.66 6.61 11.19
CA TYR A 153 18.14 5.28 11.56
C TYR A 153 19.43 4.84 10.84
N ARG A 154 20.07 5.76 10.09
CA ARG A 154 21.30 5.50 9.32
C ARG A 154 21.15 4.34 8.33
N LEU A 155 19.99 4.25 7.72
CA LEU A 155 19.72 3.35 6.61
C LEU A 155 19.97 4.09 5.28
N PRO A 156 20.58 3.44 4.29
CA PRO A 156 20.89 4.09 3.03
C PRO A 156 19.62 4.39 2.25
N VAL A 157 19.52 5.62 1.76
CA VAL A 157 18.44 6.06 0.85
C VAL A 157 19.05 6.94 -0.26
N LEU A 158 18.41 6.95 -1.41
CA LEU A 158 18.82 7.83 -2.51
C LEU A 158 18.59 9.30 -2.14
N ASP A 159 19.45 10.16 -2.66
CA ASP A 159 19.31 11.61 -2.53
C ASP A 159 18.00 12.06 -3.13
N SER A 160 17.29 12.90 -2.41
CA SER A 160 15.97 13.38 -2.80
C SER A 160 15.68 14.72 -2.14
N MET A 161 14.79 15.48 -2.74
CA MET A 161 14.23 16.69 -2.16
C MET A 161 12.69 16.67 -2.28
N LEU A 162 12.03 17.32 -1.33
CA LEU A 162 10.59 17.48 -1.31
C LEU A 162 10.24 18.92 -1.70
N VAL A 163 9.22 19.06 -2.54
CA VAL A 163 8.65 20.33 -2.95
C VAL A 163 7.13 20.30 -2.81
N ASN A 164 6.52 21.46 -2.57
CA ASN A 164 5.07 21.58 -2.51
C ASN A 164 4.52 22.08 -3.87
N ARG A 165 3.29 21.72 -4.19
CA ARG A 165 2.58 22.17 -5.40
C ARG A 165 2.66 23.69 -5.57
N HIS A 166 2.40 24.44 -4.52
CA HIS A 166 2.46 25.90 -4.56
C HIS A 166 3.88 26.44 -4.90
N GLU A 167 4.93 25.77 -4.45
CA GLU A 167 6.30 26.16 -4.79
C GLU A 167 6.61 25.88 -6.28
N ILE A 168 6.06 24.79 -6.84
CA ILE A 168 6.18 24.48 -8.28
C ILE A 168 5.54 25.61 -9.11
N GLU A 169 4.41 26.15 -8.68
CA GLU A 169 3.71 27.23 -9.37
C GLU A 169 4.42 28.58 -9.26
N THR A 170 5.15 28.84 -8.15
CA THR A 170 5.64 30.18 -7.82
C THR A 170 7.18 30.31 -7.88
N ARG A 171 7.93 29.20 -7.76
CA ARG A 171 9.39 29.20 -7.59
C ARG A 171 10.07 28.10 -8.43
N LEU A 172 9.53 27.81 -9.60
CA LEU A 172 9.97 26.68 -10.44
C LEU A 172 11.48 26.71 -10.72
N ASP A 173 12.03 27.85 -11.16
CA ASP A 173 13.45 27.94 -11.50
C ASP A 173 14.37 27.61 -10.31
N GLU A 174 13.99 28.04 -9.11
CA GLU A 174 14.76 27.72 -7.91
C GLU A 174 14.73 26.21 -7.61
N ILE A 175 13.57 25.56 -7.83
CA ILE A 175 13.40 24.11 -7.64
C ILE A 175 14.29 23.36 -8.63
N LEU A 176 14.24 23.73 -9.91
CA LEU A 176 15.04 23.08 -10.96
C LEU A 176 16.53 23.21 -10.68
N LEU A 177 17.00 24.42 -10.31
CA LEU A 177 18.39 24.63 -9.92
C LEU A 177 18.82 23.81 -8.71
N LYS A 178 17.95 23.72 -7.67
CA LYS A 178 18.22 22.88 -6.50
C LYS A 178 18.31 21.41 -6.86
N ALA A 179 17.40 20.90 -7.69
CA ALA A 179 17.43 19.51 -8.15
C ALA A 179 18.74 19.23 -8.92
N GLU A 180 19.13 20.10 -9.84
CA GLU A 180 20.37 20.00 -10.61
C GLU A 180 21.64 20.09 -9.74
N SER A 181 21.56 20.74 -8.57
CA SER A 181 22.65 20.73 -7.59
C SER A 181 22.72 19.43 -6.77
N LEU A 182 21.63 18.67 -6.69
CA LEU A 182 21.56 17.41 -5.95
C LEU A 182 22.25 16.26 -6.70
N SER A 183 22.06 16.18 -8.02
CA SER A 183 22.60 15.11 -8.86
C SER A 183 22.56 15.50 -10.34
N ASN A 184 23.16 14.65 -11.18
CA ASN A 184 22.93 14.66 -12.63
C ASN A 184 21.62 13.95 -12.98
N TYR A 185 21.08 14.23 -14.17
CA TYR A 185 19.96 13.49 -14.74
C TYR A 185 20.31 12.01 -14.95
N PRO A 186 19.33 11.07 -14.93
CA PRO A 186 17.90 11.33 -14.78
C PRO A 186 17.47 11.57 -13.34
N PHE A 187 16.33 12.27 -13.18
CA PHE A 187 15.57 12.32 -11.93
C PHE A 187 14.26 11.54 -12.05
N PHE A 188 13.69 11.21 -10.91
CA PHE A 188 12.30 10.77 -10.82
C PHE A 188 11.48 11.78 -10.02
N THR A 189 10.35 12.20 -10.56
CA THR A 189 9.34 12.95 -9.82
C THR A 189 8.26 11.97 -9.34
N LYS A 190 7.86 12.08 -8.07
CA LYS A 190 6.92 11.13 -7.44
C LYS A 190 5.96 11.89 -6.53
N PRO A 191 4.64 11.63 -6.57
CA PRO A 191 3.75 12.01 -5.48
C PRO A 191 4.27 11.44 -4.16
N ALA A 192 4.29 12.24 -3.08
CA ALA A 192 4.84 11.77 -1.80
C ALA A 192 4.02 10.63 -1.22
N ASN A 193 2.69 10.74 -1.25
CA ASN A 193 1.76 9.77 -0.68
C ASN A 193 0.85 9.15 -1.76
N LEU A 194 1.39 8.19 -2.51
CA LEU A 194 0.64 7.41 -3.51
C LEU A 194 1.39 6.12 -3.85
N GLY A 195 0.65 5.03 -4.09
CA GLY A 195 1.18 3.71 -4.44
C GLY A 195 1.32 3.47 -5.95
N SER A 196 1.66 2.24 -6.30
CA SER A 196 1.62 1.62 -7.64
C SER A 196 2.22 2.42 -8.79
N SER A 197 3.23 3.20 -8.53
CA SER A 197 3.93 4.03 -9.55
C SER A 197 3.05 5.07 -10.27
N VAL A 198 1.84 5.35 -9.77
CA VAL A 198 0.96 6.37 -10.34
C VAL A 198 1.58 7.76 -10.15
N GLY A 199 1.61 8.57 -11.22
CA GLY A 199 2.17 9.92 -11.20
C GLY A 199 3.70 9.97 -11.08
N ILE A 200 4.40 8.83 -11.25
CA ILE A 200 5.87 8.80 -11.30
C ILE A 200 6.34 9.06 -12.72
N CYS A 201 7.25 10.00 -12.87
CA CYS A 201 7.90 10.32 -14.15
C CYS A 201 9.42 10.20 -14.04
N LYS A 202 10.05 9.56 -15.04
CA LYS A 202 11.49 9.58 -15.24
C LYS A 202 11.85 10.77 -16.12
N CYS A 203 12.70 11.67 -15.63
CA CYS A 203 13.03 12.95 -16.23
C CYS A 203 14.51 12.96 -16.63
N ARG A 204 14.81 13.05 -17.92
CA ARG A 204 16.18 13.02 -18.49
C ARG A 204 16.72 14.41 -18.83
N SER A 205 15.87 15.43 -18.71
CA SER A 205 16.19 16.82 -19.00
C SER A 205 15.44 17.77 -18.06
N ARG A 206 15.87 19.04 -18.05
CA ARG A 206 15.20 20.10 -17.30
C ARG A 206 13.73 20.28 -17.70
N GLU A 207 13.43 20.16 -18.99
CA GLU A 207 12.06 20.24 -19.51
C GLU A 207 11.21 19.05 -19.02
N GLU A 208 11.74 17.83 -19.10
CA GLU A 208 11.05 16.65 -18.60
C GLU A 208 10.86 16.72 -17.06
N LEU A 209 11.82 17.31 -16.32
CA LEU A 209 11.70 17.51 -14.88
C LEU A 209 10.55 18.46 -14.54
N TYR A 210 10.43 19.55 -15.29
CA TYR A 210 9.28 20.46 -15.13
C TYR A 210 7.95 19.73 -15.37
N GLN A 211 7.83 19.04 -16.50
CA GLN A 211 6.60 18.32 -16.85
C GLN A 211 6.28 17.23 -15.81
N GLY A 212 7.29 16.50 -15.35
CA GLY A 212 7.13 15.49 -14.30
C GLY A 212 6.70 16.07 -12.95
N LEU A 213 7.17 17.26 -12.60
CA LEU A 213 6.71 17.98 -11.40
C LEU A 213 5.23 18.36 -11.50
N VAL A 214 4.82 18.91 -12.64
CA VAL A 214 3.42 19.29 -12.89
C VAL A 214 2.52 18.05 -12.85
N GLU A 215 2.93 16.95 -13.48
CA GLU A 215 2.15 15.70 -13.46
C GLU A 215 2.04 15.12 -12.05
N ALA A 216 3.14 14.97 -11.32
CA ALA A 216 3.11 14.45 -9.95
C ALA A 216 2.28 15.33 -9.00
N ALA A 217 2.31 16.66 -9.21
CA ALA A 217 1.52 17.62 -8.45
C ALA A 217 0.00 17.50 -8.67
N ARG A 218 -0.47 16.82 -9.70
CA ARG A 218 -1.91 16.54 -9.89
C ARG A 218 -2.44 15.54 -8.87
N PHE A 219 -1.59 14.66 -8.41
CA PHE A 219 -1.96 13.56 -7.51
C PHE A 219 -1.71 13.87 -6.04
N ASP A 220 -0.67 14.64 -5.71
CA ASP A 220 -0.39 15.04 -4.33
C ASP A 220 0.04 16.52 -4.27
N ARG A 221 -0.22 17.16 -3.15
CA ARG A 221 0.29 18.51 -2.85
C ARG A 221 1.79 18.53 -2.59
N ARG A 222 2.39 17.39 -2.26
CA ARG A 222 3.81 17.17 -1.99
C ARG A 222 4.42 16.28 -3.06
N VAL A 223 5.46 16.74 -3.70
CA VAL A 223 6.16 16.03 -4.78
C VAL A 223 7.61 15.79 -4.37
N MET A 224 8.07 14.57 -4.46
CA MET A 224 9.46 14.21 -4.25
C MET A 224 10.20 14.21 -5.58
N ILE A 225 11.36 14.86 -5.64
CA ILE A 225 12.36 14.72 -6.69
C ILE A 225 13.44 13.80 -6.16
N GLU A 226 13.72 12.71 -6.83
CA GLU A 226 14.70 11.72 -6.43
C GLU A 226 15.72 11.48 -7.52
N ARG A 227 16.99 11.34 -7.14
CA ARG A 227 18.07 10.96 -8.06
C ARG A 227 17.78 9.60 -8.71
N GLY A 228 17.87 9.54 -10.03
CA GLY A 228 17.80 8.26 -10.76
C GLY A 228 19.11 7.51 -10.70
N ILE A 229 19.03 6.20 -10.56
CA ILE A 229 20.16 5.29 -10.65
C ILE A 229 19.83 4.09 -11.55
N GLU A 230 20.83 3.49 -12.15
CA GLU A 230 20.68 2.13 -12.69
C GLU A 230 20.80 1.14 -11.54
N ALA A 231 19.77 0.32 -11.34
CA ALA A 231 19.71 -0.57 -10.22
C ALA A 231 19.06 -1.93 -10.57
N ARG A 232 19.32 -2.91 -9.74
CA ARG A 232 18.53 -4.15 -9.64
C ARG A 232 17.40 -3.89 -8.65
N GLU A 233 16.20 -4.36 -8.97
CA GLU A 233 15.04 -4.25 -8.09
C GLU A 233 14.91 -5.55 -7.28
N LEU A 234 15.11 -5.45 -5.98
CA LEU A 234 15.11 -6.58 -5.05
C LEU A 234 13.96 -6.43 -4.06
N GLU A 235 13.26 -7.52 -3.81
CA GLU A 235 12.14 -7.54 -2.88
C GLU A 235 12.39 -8.49 -1.71
N VAL A 236 11.93 -8.08 -0.54
CA VAL A 236 12.00 -8.86 0.69
C VAL A 236 10.71 -8.69 1.48
N SER A 237 10.07 -9.79 1.84
CA SER A 237 8.93 -9.77 2.76
C SER A 237 9.41 -9.83 4.21
N VAL A 238 8.79 -9.03 5.07
CA VAL A 238 9.01 -9.03 6.51
C VAL A 238 7.69 -9.32 7.21
N LEU A 239 7.66 -10.26 8.11
CA LEU A 239 6.47 -10.73 8.82
C LEU A 239 6.72 -10.74 10.33
N GLY A 240 5.78 -10.23 11.09
CA GLY A 240 5.78 -10.27 12.56
C GLY A 240 5.60 -8.89 13.18
N ASN A 241 5.48 -8.88 14.49
CA ASN A 241 5.34 -7.65 15.28
C ASN A 241 6.63 -7.38 16.06
N THR A 242 6.85 -8.07 17.16
CA THR A 242 8.06 -7.95 17.97
C THR A 242 9.18 -8.88 17.47
N ASP A 243 8.81 -10.10 17.13
CA ASP A 243 9.74 -11.12 16.60
C ASP A 243 9.51 -11.24 15.09
N VAL A 244 10.33 -10.53 14.32
CA VAL A 244 10.15 -10.40 12.88
C VAL A 244 10.94 -11.45 12.11
N ARG A 245 10.30 -12.06 11.13
CA ARG A 245 10.90 -13.00 10.17
C ARG A 245 11.06 -12.30 8.82
N VAL A 246 12.15 -12.58 8.15
CA VAL A 246 12.50 -12.00 6.85
C VAL A 246 12.60 -13.11 5.82
N SER A 247 11.98 -12.94 4.68
CA SER A 247 12.02 -13.92 3.58
C SER A 247 13.40 -14.00 2.92
N GLY A 248 13.55 -14.94 1.99
CA GLY A 248 14.59 -14.86 0.96
C GLY A 248 14.45 -13.59 0.12
N VAL A 249 15.53 -13.21 -0.56
CA VAL A 249 15.52 -12.06 -1.48
C VAL A 249 15.02 -12.52 -2.84
N GLY A 250 14.01 -11.83 -3.37
CA GLY A 250 13.55 -11.93 -4.75
C GLY A 250 14.12 -10.80 -5.62
N GLU A 251 14.19 -11.02 -6.92
CA GLU A 251 14.55 -10.00 -7.91
C GLU A 251 13.46 -9.86 -8.96
N ILE A 252 13.11 -8.61 -9.25
CA ILE A 252 12.18 -8.24 -10.29
C ILE A 252 12.95 -7.80 -11.53
N PHE A 253 12.60 -8.36 -12.67
CA PHE A 253 13.09 -7.95 -13.99
C PHE A 253 11.91 -7.32 -14.72
N PRO A 254 11.72 -5.99 -14.61
CA PRO A 254 10.62 -5.33 -15.27
C PRO A 254 10.75 -5.46 -16.80
N ALA A 255 9.62 -5.60 -17.48
CA ALA A 255 9.59 -5.65 -18.94
C ALA A 255 9.87 -4.29 -19.59
N GLU A 256 9.63 -3.21 -18.85
CA GLU A 256 9.86 -1.82 -19.25
C GLU A 256 11.06 -1.22 -18.51
N GLU A 257 11.47 -0.02 -18.90
CA GLU A 257 12.63 0.67 -18.33
C GLU A 257 12.51 0.95 -16.81
N PHE A 258 11.28 1.00 -16.28
CA PHE A 258 11.01 1.01 -14.85
C PHE A 258 9.66 0.32 -14.55
N TYR A 259 9.45 -0.07 -13.29
CA TYR A 259 8.34 -0.91 -12.86
C TYR A 259 7.05 -0.09 -12.73
N THR A 260 6.39 0.16 -13.88
CA THR A 260 5.13 0.92 -13.99
C THR A 260 3.94 0.14 -13.41
N TYR A 261 2.79 0.80 -13.25
CA TYR A 261 1.53 0.14 -12.90
C TYR A 261 1.19 -0.99 -13.89
N ALA A 262 1.34 -0.73 -15.20
CA ALA A 262 1.09 -1.74 -16.24
C ALA A 262 2.05 -2.93 -16.11
N ALA A 263 3.34 -2.67 -15.88
CA ALA A 263 4.34 -3.72 -15.67
C ALA A 263 4.10 -4.55 -14.39
N LYS A 264 3.47 -3.96 -13.37
CA LYS A 264 3.14 -4.65 -12.10
C LYS A 264 1.97 -5.61 -12.23
N TYR A 265 0.93 -5.25 -12.97
CA TYR A 265 -0.37 -5.92 -12.88
C TYR A 265 -0.94 -6.38 -14.21
N LEU A 266 -0.50 -5.81 -15.33
CA LEU A 266 -1.09 -6.07 -16.66
C LEU A 266 -0.12 -6.76 -17.62
N ASP A 267 1.19 -6.56 -17.45
CA ASP A 267 2.20 -7.07 -18.39
C ASP A 267 2.71 -8.46 -17.97
N ARG A 268 2.63 -9.41 -18.91
CA ARG A 268 3.17 -10.77 -18.74
C ARG A 268 4.68 -10.86 -18.98
N GLY A 269 5.34 -9.76 -19.35
CA GLY A 269 6.77 -9.72 -19.64
C GLY A 269 7.67 -9.58 -18.39
N THR A 270 7.12 -9.13 -17.26
CA THR A 270 7.87 -9.04 -16.00
C THR A 270 8.24 -10.43 -15.49
N ARG A 271 9.52 -10.65 -15.23
CA ARG A 271 10.06 -11.92 -14.71
C ARG A 271 10.49 -11.74 -13.26
N LEU A 272 10.19 -12.76 -12.45
CA LEU A 272 10.62 -12.84 -11.05
C LEU A 272 11.63 -13.97 -10.89
N ALA A 273 12.65 -13.73 -10.08
CA ALA A 273 13.60 -14.77 -9.65
C ALA A 273 13.61 -14.85 -8.12
N VAL A 274 13.30 -16.03 -7.58
CA VAL A 274 13.35 -16.31 -6.14
C VAL A 274 14.03 -17.66 -5.94
N PRO A 275 15.19 -17.71 -5.30
CA PRO A 275 15.97 -16.58 -4.79
C PRO A 275 16.63 -15.75 -5.90
N ALA A 276 16.93 -14.49 -5.60
CA ALA A 276 17.74 -13.63 -6.45
C ALA A 276 19.19 -14.15 -6.53
N ASP A 277 19.80 -14.06 -7.71
CA ASP A 277 21.23 -14.36 -7.89
C ASP A 277 22.09 -13.21 -7.35
N LEU A 278 22.66 -13.41 -6.18
CA LEU A 278 23.40 -12.39 -5.41
C LEU A 278 24.77 -12.93 -4.98
N GLU A 279 25.74 -12.03 -4.90
CA GLU A 279 27.05 -12.33 -4.31
C GLU A 279 26.93 -12.82 -2.85
N GLU A 280 27.94 -13.57 -2.42
CA GLU A 280 27.99 -14.10 -1.07
C GLU A 280 27.84 -12.99 -0.01
N GLY A 281 26.94 -13.19 0.95
CA GLY A 281 26.64 -12.26 2.01
C GLY A 281 25.76 -11.05 1.62
N ALA A 282 25.52 -10.78 0.33
CA ALA A 282 24.66 -9.68 -0.10
C ALA A 282 23.20 -9.89 0.35
N ALA A 283 22.68 -11.10 0.20
CA ALA A 283 21.33 -11.44 0.65
C ALA A 283 21.13 -11.15 2.15
N ARG A 284 22.08 -11.54 2.99
CA ARG A 284 22.03 -11.26 4.44
C ARG A 284 22.03 -9.77 4.77
N ARG A 285 22.84 -8.98 4.06
CA ARG A 285 22.85 -7.52 4.23
C ARG A 285 21.51 -6.89 3.85
N ILE A 286 20.90 -7.35 2.76
CA ILE A 286 19.59 -6.87 2.29
C ILE A 286 18.50 -7.24 3.28
N GLN A 287 18.49 -8.48 3.77
CA GLN A 287 17.55 -8.94 4.81
C GLN A 287 17.66 -8.11 6.10
N GLU A 288 18.89 -7.81 6.55
CA GLU A 288 19.08 -6.98 7.75
C GLU A 288 18.64 -5.52 7.52
N LEU A 289 18.90 -4.95 6.34
CA LEU A 289 18.39 -3.62 6.00
C LEU A 289 16.85 -3.60 5.98
N ALA A 290 16.22 -4.61 5.40
CA ALA A 290 14.77 -4.76 5.38
C ALA A 290 14.20 -4.86 6.80
N ARG A 291 14.79 -5.71 7.64
CA ARG A 291 14.40 -5.85 9.06
C ARG A 291 14.48 -4.52 9.81
N ARG A 292 15.59 -3.80 9.65
CA ARG A 292 15.79 -2.51 10.31
C ARG A 292 14.84 -1.44 9.80
N ALA A 293 14.58 -1.39 8.49
CA ALA A 293 13.63 -0.46 7.90
C ALA A 293 12.21 -0.71 8.42
N TYR A 294 11.79 -1.97 8.46
CA TYR A 294 10.49 -2.40 8.98
C TYR A 294 10.28 -1.94 10.43
N LEU A 295 11.26 -2.20 11.30
CA LEU A 295 11.19 -1.80 12.71
C LEU A 295 11.28 -0.27 12.90
N ALA A 296 12.03 0.43 12.04
CA ALA A 296 12.20 1.88 12.13
C ALA A 296 10.91 2.66 11.89
N VAL A 297 9.97 2.13 11.11
CA VAL A 297 8.67 2.76 10.84
C VAL A 297 7.54 2.19 11.68
N ASP A 298 7.85 1.37 12.69
CA ASP A 298 6.85 0.70 13.53
C ASP A 298 5.85 -0.14 12.70
N ALA A 299 6.35 -0.81 11.66
CA ALA A 299 5.52 -1.71 10.87
C ALA A 299 5.18 -2.98 11.65
N ALA A 300 4.03 -3.58 11.36
CA ALA A 300 3.53 -4.78 12.00
C ALA A 300 2.80 -5.69 10.99
N GLY A 301 2.48 -6.92 11.38
CA GLY A 301 1.82 -7.90 10.51
C GLY A 301 2.77 -8.39 9.43
N GLY A 302 2.57 -7.98 8.18
CA GLY A 302 3.42 -8.33 7.05
C GLY A 302 3.54 -7.19 6.05
N ASN A 303 4.75 -6.95 5.56
CA ASN A 303 5.04 -5.93 4.54
C ASN A 303 6.05 -6.45 3.52
N LEU A 304 5.95 -5.96 2.30
CA LEU A 304 6.94 -6.15 1.24
C LEU A 304 7.78 -4.89 1.09
N LEU A 305 9.10 -5.04 1.12
CA LEU A 305 10.06 -3.95 1.00
C LEU A 305 10.81 -4.08 -0.33
N LEU A 306 10.69 -3.06 -1.18
CA LEU A 306 11.49 -2.94 -2.40
C LEU A 306 12.83 -2.27 -2.05
N ILE A 307 13.92 -2.97 -2.35
CA ILE A 307 15.29 -2.50 -2.13
C ILE A 307 15.97 -2.39 -3.48
N VAL A 308 16.40 -1.19 -3.85
CA VAL A 308 17.20 -0.98 -5.06
C VAL A 308 18.68 -1.15 -4.75
N ARG A 309 19.37 -1.95 -5.56
CA ARG A 309 20.83 -2.12 -5.50
C ARG A 309 21.45 -1.58 -6.78
N GLY A 310 22.23 -0.51 -6.69
CA GLY A 310 22.96 0.05 -7.82
C GLY A 310 23.83 -1.02 -8.50
N LYS A 311 23.91 -0.93 -9.81
CA LYS A 311 24.86 -1.70 -10.63
C LYS A 311 26.20 -0.98 -10.57
N GLY A 312 27.08 -1.40 -9.70
CA GLY A 312 28.40 -0.78 -9.54
C GLY A 312 29.08 -1.31 -8.33
#